data_5a611a2a020fcec34fe282015298f6ad
#
_entry.id   5a611a2a020fcec34fe282015298f6ad
#
_cell.length_a   1.000
_cell.length_b   1.000
_cell.length_c   1.000
_cell.angle_alpha   90.00
_cell.angle_beta   90.00
_cell.angle_gamma   90.00
#
_symmetry.space_group_name_H-M   'P 1'
#
loop_
_entity.id
_entity.type
_entity.pdbx_description
1 polymer ?
#
loop_
_entity_poly.entity_id
_entity_poly.type
_entity_poly.pdbx_seq_one_letter_code
_entity_poly.pdbx_strand_id
1 'polypeptide(L)'
;MEFLMILLIHQQDNVYKWIRESGAHLFRSTGDIQDNWESIKRLALSQIGSECYGGNFCHNDIDMLVVGMHGGSNNEWINSTEQGVNVIADSGETMPKLGGCTDEEYRTHFSLWAIMNSPLMIGCDIRRMTPATKEILTNKDVIAINQDIECRGPYCIKQWNNPDNVFSLVKPLANGDYAIGMFNFGDRAGEMSLQFWDIGLPAASGRGLSVYDCWKHEELGTFTERFVTTVEPHGCAVLRAKVVKV
;
A
#
# COMPACT_ATOMS: atom_id res chain seq x y z
N MET A 1 29.18 -13.99 -0.93
CA MET A 1 27.83 -14.31 -1.44
C MET A 1 26.96 -14.42 -0.22
N GLU A 2 26.23 -13.33 0.11
CA GLU A 2 25.31 -13.32 1.22
C GLU A 2 24.05 -14.07 0.81
N PHE A 3 23.65 -15.04 1.59
CA PHE A 3 22.41 -15.78 1.33
C PHE A 3 21.25 -14.99 1.92
N LEU A 4 20.25 -14.67 1.10
CA LEU A 4 18.98 -14.14 1.58
C LEU A 4 18.30 -15.21 2.44
N MET A 5 18.20 -14.99 3.75
CA MET A 5 17.50 -15.90 4.64
C MET A 5 16.05 -15.37 4.82
N ILE A 6 15.10 -16.11 4.29
CA ILE A 6 13.67 -15.85 4.42
C ILE A 6 13.13 -16.80 5.47
N LEU A 7 12.57 -16.27 6.54
CA LEU A 7 11.90 -17.09 7.57
C LEU A 7 10.39 -16.89 7.42
N LEU A 8 9.71 -17.92 6.93
CA LEU A 8 8.26 -17.99 6.88
C LEU A 8 7.75 -18.54 8.21
N ILE A 9 7.58 -17.68 9.20
CA ILE A 9 7.02 -18.06 10.50
C ILE A 9 5.73 -17.27 10.69
N HIS A 10 4.67 -17.99 11.02
CA HIS A 10 3.36 -17.41 11.30
C HIS A 10 3.37 -16.46 12.51
N GLN A 11 2.45 -15.53 12.52
CA GLN A 11 2.20 -14.46 13.50
C GLN A 11 2.21 -14.91 14.98
N GLN A 12 2.14 -16.22 15.26
CA GLN A 12 1.94 -16.78 16.61
C GLN A 12 3.12 -16.60 17.57
N ASP A 13 4.35 -16.41 17.07
CA ASP A 13 5.55 -16.40 17.92
C ASP A 13 6.18 -15.02 18.12
N ASN A 14 5.44 -13.93 17.80
CA ASN A 14 5.99 -12.57 17.84
C ASN A 14 7.35 -12.48 17.11
N VAL A 15 7.46 -13.15 15.97
CA VAL A 15 8.68 -13.30 15.16
C VAL A 15 9.39 -11.96 14.96
N TYR A 16 8.65 -10.90 14.75
CA TYR A 16 9.15 -9.55 14.54
C TYR A 16 10.02 -9.00 15.68
N LYS A 17 9.89 -9.56 16.91
CA LYS A 17 10.67 -9.10 18.07
C LYS A 17 12.09 -9.66 18.12
N TRP A 18 12.32 -10.83 17.53
CA TRP A 18 13.60 -11.54 17.65
C TRP A 18 14.25 -11.92 16.33
N ILE A 19 13.51 -11.90 15.22
CA ILE A 19 13.98 -12.40 13.92
C ILE A 19 15.22 -11.68 13.41
N ARG A 20 15.35 -10.38 13.67
CA ARG A 20 16.50 -9.58 13.26
C ARG A 20 17.80 -10.08 13.88
N GLU A 21 17.75 -10.53 15.13
CA GLU A 21 18.91 -11.07 15.85
C GLU A 21 19.37 -12.41 15.28
N SER A 22 18.50 -13.13 14.57
CA SER A 22 18.84 -14.38 13.88
C SER A 22 19.62 -14.19 12.58
N GLY A 23 19.76 -12.93 12.12
CA GLY A 23 20.39 -12.60 10.83
C GLY A 23 19.47 -12.77 9.61
N ALA A 24 18.16 -12.93 9.81
CA ALA A 24 17.21 -12.98 8.71
C ALA A 24 17.03 -11.61 8.05
N HIS A 25 16.84 -11.61 6.73
CA HIS A 25 16.66 -10.40 5.93
C HIS A 25 15.19 -10.08 5.65
N LEU A 26 14.31 -11.04 5.89
CA LEU A 26 12.88 -10.92 5.65
C LEU A 26 12.12 -11.84 6.59
N PHE A 27 10.97 -11.38 7.10
CA PHE A 27 10.05 -12.20 7.88
C PHE A 27 8.61 -11.98 7.42
N ARG A 28 7.83 -13.05 7.41
CA ARG A 28 6.40 -13.00 7.14
C ARG A 28 5.65 -12.68 8.43
N SER A 29 4.88 -11.59 8.44
CA SER A 29 4.14 -11.15 9.63
C SER A 29 2.65 -11.47 9.59
N THR A 30 2.15 -11.95 8.46
CA THR A 30 0.72 -12.22 8.24
C THR A 30 0.46 -13.64 7.80
N GLY A 31 -0.79 -14.09 7.91
CA GLY A 31 -1.29 -15.27 7.21
C GLY A 31 -1.42 -15.00 5.71
N ASP A 32 -1.77 -16.04 4.95
CA ASP A 32 -1.88 -15.96 3.49
C ASP A 32 -2.96 -14.97 3.04
N ILE A 33 -2.59 -14.19 2.02
CA ILE A 33 -3.49 -13.27 1.36
C ILE A 33 -4.42 -14.02 0.42
N GLN A 34 -5.64 -13.52 0.31
CA GLN A 34 -6.60 -13.94 -0.70
C GLN A 34 -6.96 -12.76 -1.58
N ASP A 35 -7.32 -13.04 -2.83
CA ASP A 35 -7.71 -12.03 -3.80
C ASP A 35 -9.16 -11.55 -3.54
N ASN A 36 -9.33 -10.84 -2.44
CA ASN A 36 -10.57 -10.16 -2.06
C ASN A 36 -10.27 -8.99 -1.11
N TRP A 37 -11.17 -8.01 -1.09
CA TRP A 37 -11.00 -6.79 -0.31
C TRP A 37 -10.85 -7.02 1.20
N GLU A 38 -11.64 -7.92 1.77
CA GLU A 38 -11.59 -8.21 3.21
C GLU A 38 -10.25 -8.80 3.65
N SER A 39 -9.61 -9.62 2.80
CA SER A 39 -8.27 -10.13 3.08
C SER A 39 -7.23 -9.02 3.05
N ILE A 40 -7.24 -8.15 2.02
CA ILE A 40 -6.35 -7.01 1.91
C ILE A 40 -6.50 -6.09 3.13
N LYS A 41 -7.74 -5.71 3.44
CA LYS A 41 -8.07 -4.85 4.60
C LYS A 41 -7.57 -5.45 5.92
N ARG A 42 -7.86 -6.72 6.17
CA ARG A 42 -7.45 -7.43 7.39
C ARG A 42 -5.93 -7.45 7.54
N LEU A 43 -5.19 -7.78 6.47
CA LEU A 43 -3.74 -7.85 6.50
C LEU A 43 -3.13 -6.45 6.71
N ALA A 44 -3.57 -5.45 5.97
CA ALA A 44 -3.07 -4.08 6.12
C ALA A 44 -3.31 -3.52 7.53
N LEU A 45 -4.53 -3.67 8.07
CA LEU A 45 -4.85 -3.19 9.41
C LEU A 45 -4.04 -3.90 10.51
N SER A 46 -3.68 -5.17 10.31
CA SER A 46 -2.85 -5.92 11.28
C SER A 46 -1.42 -5.39 11.38
N GLN A 47 -0.97 -4.59 10.41
CA GLN A 47 0.37 -4.00 10.39
C GLN A 47 0.45 -2.65 11.08
N ILE A 48 -0.69 -1.98 11.30
CA ILE A 48 -0.72 -0.69 11.99
C ILE A 48 -0.28 -0.86 13.44
N GLY A 49 0.76 -0.13 13.83
CA GLY A 49 1.42 -0.27 15.14
C GLY A 49 2.63 -1.22 15.13
N SER A 50 2.95 -1.83 13.98
CA SER A 50 4.10 -2.72 13.80
C SER A 50 5.19 -2.12 12.91
N GLU A 51 5.09 -0.87 12.54
CA GLU A 51 5.93 -0.18 11.56
C GLU A 51 7.40 -0.11 11.96
N CYS A 52 7.69 -0.17 13.27
CA CYS A 52 9.04 -0.11 13.80
C CYS A 52 9.84 -1.42 13.65
N TYR A 53 9.19 -2.52 13.30
CA TYR A 53 9.85 -3.83 13.23
C TYR A 53 10.45 -4.15 11.86
N GLY A 54 9.97 -3.51 10.79
CA GLY A 54 10.57 -3.58 9.46
C GLY A 54 11.61 -2.48 9.24
N GLY A 55 12.51 -2.69 8.29
CA GLY A 55 13.50 -1.67 7.89
C GLY A 55 14.67 -2.28 7.13
N ASN A 56 15.72 -1.48 6.95
CA ASN A 56 16.97 -1.95 6.35
C ASN A 56 17.48 -3.20 7.07
N PHE A 57 17.92 -4.18 6.30
CA PHE A 57 18.45 -5.49 6.73
C PHE A 57 17.41 -6.52 7.19
N CYS A 58 16.16 -6.13 7.46
CA CYS A 58 15.12 -7.11 7.80
C CYS A 58 13.74 -6.55 7.42
N HIS A 59 13.21 -6.95 6.29
CA HIS A 59 11.95 -6.46 5.75
C HIS A 59 10.76 -7.22 6.34
N ASN A 60 9.70 -6.49 6.62
CA ASN A 60 8.41 -7.07 6.99
C ASN A 60 7.63 -7.44 5.72
N ASP A 61 7.38 -8.72 5.54
CA ASP A 61 6.59 -9.27 4.44
C ASP A 61 5.12 -9.43 4.88
N ILE A 62 4.25 -8.66 4.26
CA ILE A 62 2.79 -8.70 4.49
C ILE A 62 2.13 -9.74 3.59
N ASP A 63 2.87 -10.46 2.78
CA ASP A 63 2.52 -11.36 1.71
C ASP A 63 2.60 -10.74 0.31
N MET A 64 2.47 -11.60 -0.68
CA MET A 64 2.54 -11.26 -2.09
C MET A 64 1.45 -10.28 -2.54
N LEU A 65 1.62 -9.71 -3.71
CA LEU A 65 0.60 -8.91 -4.38
C LEU A 65 -0.38 -9.82 -5.12
N VAL A 66 -1.67 -9.67 -4.86
CA VAL A 66 -2.75 -10.33 -5.62
C VAL A 66 -3.26 -9.48 -6.79
N VAL A 67 -2.62 -8.36 -7.06
CA VAL A 67 -2.95 -7.45 -8.17
C VAL A 67 -2.98 -8.21 -9.49
N GLY A 68 -4.12 -8.20 -10.17
CA GLY A 68 -4.30 -8.85 -11.47
C GLY A 68 -4.48 -10.37 -11.43
N MET A 69 -4.73 -10.96 -10.27
CA MET A 69 -5.01 -12.40 -10.15
C MET A 69 -6.46 -12.76 -10.54
N HIS A 70 -7.37 -11.79 -10.49
CA HIS A 70 -8.77 -11.94 -10.91
C HIS A 70 -9.47 -13.15 -10.32
N GLY A 71 -9.22 -13.42 -9.02
CA GLY A 71 -9.78 -14.55 -8.28
C GLY A 71 -8.91 -15.82 -8.33
N GLY A 72 -7.81 -15.82 -9.05
CA GLY A 72 -6.96 -17.02 -9.23
C GLY A 72 -6.21 -17.50 -7.99
N SER A 73 -6.15 -16.70 -6.91
CA SER A 73 -5.53 -17.09 -5.63
C SER A 73 -6.53 -17.66 -4.63
N ASN A 74 -7.80 -17.58 -4.93
CA ASN A 74 -8.82 -18.06 -4.02
C ASN A 74 -8.85 -19.58 -4.08
N ASN A 75 -8.69 -20.23 -2.93
CA ASN A 75 -8.68 -21.67 -2.81
C ASN A 75 -9.90 -22.30 -3.50
N GLU A 76 -9.77 -23.52 -4.02
CA GLU A 76 -10.70 -24.31 -4.82
C GLU A 76 -12.14 -24.42 -4.30
N TRP A 77 -12.43 -23.88 -3.13
CA TRP A 77 -13.76 -23.88 -2.49
C TRP A 77 -14.71 -22.80 -2.97
N ILE A 78 -14.26 -21.84 -3.75
CA ILE A 78 -15.15 -20.94 -4.45
C ILE A 78 -15.61 -21.68 -5.71
N ASN A 79 -16.68 -22.44 -5.55
CA ASN A 79 -17.42 -22.95 -6.69
C ASN A 79 -17.73 -21.76 -7.61
N SER A 80 -17.08 -21.74 -8.75
CA SER A 80 -17.17 -20.76 -9.82
C SER A 80 -18.55 -20.77 -10.49
N THR A 81 -19.62 -20.61 -9.72
CA THR A 81 -20.98 -20.51 -10.24
C THR A 81 -21.35 -19.11 -10.70
N GLU A 82 -20.56 -18.12 -10.38
CA GLU A 82 -20.63 -16.84 -11.04
C GLU A 82 -19.72 -16.86 -12.28
N GLN A 83 -20.24 -17.38 -13.36
CA GLN A 83 -19.69 -17.17 -14.69
C GLN A 83 -19.74 -15.69 -15.00
N GLY A 84 -18.72 -15.02 -14.54
CA GLY A 84 -18.67 -13.59 -14.50
C GLY A 84 -18.07 -12.99 -15.76
N VAL A 85 -17.85 -11.77 -15.66
CA VAL A 85 -17.24 -10.85 -16.61
C VAL A 85 -15.86 -11.37 -17.03
N ASN A 86 -15.61 -11.47 -18.33
CA ASN A 86 -14.28 -11.72 -18.85
C ASN A 86 -13.42 -10.44 -18.71
N VAL A 87 -12.16 -10.61 -18.42
CA VAL A 87 -11.15 -9.55 -18.50
C VAL A 87 -10.30 -9.73 -19.75
N ILE A 88 -9.82 -8.65 -20.32
CA ILE A 88 -9.01 -8.66 -21.53
C ILE A 88 -7.57 -8.30 -21.15
N ALA A 89 -6.64 -9.19 -21.44
CA ALA A 89 -5.23 -8.93 -21.27
C ALA A 89 -4.73 -7.83 -22.23
N ASP A 90 -3.60 -7.20 -21.92
CA ASP A 90 -2.92 -6.22 -22.79
C ASP A 90 -2.57 -6.82 -24.17
N SER A 91 -2.35 -8.14 -24.22
CA SER A 91 -2.17 -8.91 -25.47
C SER A 91 -3.45 -9.04 -26.33
N GLY A 92 -4.63 -8.67 -25.83
CA GLY A 92 -5.93 -8.91 -26.44
C GLY A 92 -6.56 -10.28 -26.12
N GLU A 93 -5.90 -11.11 -25.34
CA GLU A 93 -6.45 -12.41 -24.89
C GLU A 93 -7.58 -12.22 -23.89
N THR A 94 -8.68 -12.94 -24.07
CA THR A 94 -9.80 -12.95 -23.13
C THR A 94 -9.59 -14.00 -22.03
N MET A 95 -9.70 -13.58 -20.79
CA MET A 95 -9.53 -14.42 -19.60
C MET A 95 -10.81 -14.45 -18.76
N PRO A 96 -11.17 -15.57 -18.14
CA PRO A 96 -12.27 -15.59 -17.20
C PRO A 96 -11.87 -14.81 -15.93
N LYS A 97 -12.77 -13.94 -15.45
CA LYS A 97 -12.68 -13.37 -14.11
C LYS A 97 -13.40 -14.30 -13.14
N LEU A 98 -12.64 -14.95 -12.27
CA LEU A 98 -13.15 -15.92 -11.28
C LEU A 98 -13.53 -15.26 -9.94
N GLY A 99 -13.67 -13.94 -9.91
CA GLY A 99 -13.83 -13.14 -8.70
C GLY A 99 -12.66 -12.17 -8.56
N GLY A 100 -12.22 -11.95 -7.33
CA GLY A 100 -11.10 -11.05 -7.04
C GLY A 100 -11.52 -9.62 -6.82
N CYS A 101 -10.53 -8.78 -6.57
CA CYS A 101 -10.69 -7.36 -6.33
C CYS A 101 -11.05 -6.57 -7.59
N THR A 102 -11.56 -5.38 -7.41
CA THR A 102 -11.68 -4.36 -8.46
C THR A 102 -10.31 -3.74 -8.75
N ASP A 103 -10.17 -3.04 -9.87
CA ASP A 103 -8.92 -2.35 -10.20
C ASP A 103 -8.58 -1.26 -9.16
N GLU A 104 -9.59 -0.61 -8.56
CA GLU A 104 -9.38 0.37 -7.49
C GLU A 104 -8.86 -0.30 -6.20
N GLU A 105 -9.42 -1.44 -5.81
CA GLU A 105 -8.93 -2.23 -4.68
C GLU A 105 -7.52 -2.77 -4.92
N TYR A 106 -7.20 -3.18 -6.15
CA TYR A 106 -5.82 -3.54 -6.52
C TYR A 106 -4.85 -2.36 -6.43
N ARG A 107 -5.28 -1.17 -6.87
CA ARG A 107 -4.51 0.07 -6.73
C ARG A 107 -4.25 0.39 -5.25
N THR A 108 -5.27 0.27 -4.42
CA THR A 108 -5.17 0.48 -2.98
C THR A 108 -4.27 -0.55 -2.31
N HIS A 109 -4.39 -1.82 -2.68
CA HIS A 109 -3.51 -2.90 -2.21
C HIS A 109 -2.04 -2.61 -2.53
N PHE A 110 -1.73 -2.30 -3.79
CA PHE A 110 -0.37 -1.96 -4.23
C PHE A 110 0.20 -0.76 -3.46
N SER A 111 -0.62 0.27 -3.26
CA SER A 111 -0.26 1.48 -2.53
C SER A 111 0.06 1.21 -1.05
N LEU A 112 -0.75 0.38 -0.38
CA LEU A 112 -0.54 -0.04 1.01
C LEU A 112 0.79 -0.78 1.16
N TRP A 113 1.03 -1.81 0.33
CA TRP A 113 2.28 -2.58 0.38
C TRP A 113 3.49 -1.71 0.09
N ALA A 114 3.38 -0.79 -0.87
CA ALA A 114 4.47 0.12 -1.21
C ALA A 114 4.82 1.07 -0.05
N ILE A 115 3.83 1.71 0.57
CA ILE A 115 4.09 2.67 1.65
C ILE A 115 4.54 1.99 2.94
N MET A 116 4.05 0.76 3.20
CA MET A 116 4.43 -0.07 4.35
C MET A 116 5.78 -0.78 4.19
N ASN A 117 6.49 -0.58 3.08
CA ASN A 117 7.77 -1.25 2.75
C ASN A 117 7.69 -2.78 2.67
N SER A 118 6.54 -3.35 2.39
CA SER A 118 6.45 -4.77 2.10
C SER A 118 7.12 -5.08 0.76
N PRO A 119 7.78 -6.22 0.60
CA PRO A 119 8.26 -6.66 -0.70
C PRO A 119 7.12 -6.71 -1.73
N LEU A 120 7.33 -6.12 -2.90
CA LEU A 120 6.33 -6.07 -3.97
C LEU A 120 6.45 -7.33 -4.85
N MET A 121 6.16 -8.50 -4.28
CA MET A 121 6.22 -9.79 -4.98
C MET A 121 4.94 -10.04 -5.78
N ILE A 122 5.06 -10.02 -7.10
CA ILE A 122 3.94 -10.18 -8.04
C ILE A 122 3.42 -11.62 -8.03
N GLY A 123 2.11 -11.81 -7.82
CA GLY A 123 1.46 -13.11 -7.81
C GLY A 123 0.72 -13.46 -9.09
N CYS A 124 0.43 -12.50 -9.97
CA CYS A 124 -0.28 -12.76 -11.23
C CYS A 124 0.65 -13.30 -12.35
N ASP A 125 0.05 -13.86 -13.39
CA ASP A 125 0.77 -14.19 -14.63
C ASP A 125 1.08 -12.90 -15.42
N ILE A 126 2.34 -12.47 -15.37
CA ILE A 126 2.80 -11.23 -16.02
C ILE A 126 2.63 -11.23 -17.55
N ARG A 127 2.47 -12.39 -18.17
CA ARG A 127 2.23 -12.52 -19.63
C ARG A 127 0.80 -12.16 -20.00
N ARG A 128 -0.11 -12.18 -19.01
CA ARG A 128 -1.57 -12.04 -19.17
C ARG A 128 -2.15 -10.86 -18.37
N MET A 129 -1.33 -9.86 -18.05
CA MET A 129 -1.79 -8.67 -17.36
C MET A 129 -2.80 -7.88 -18.21
N THR A 130 -3.84 -7.37 -17.55
CA THR A 130 -4.71 -6.34 -18.15
C THR A 130 -3.98 -5.00 -18.24
N PRO A 131 -4.42 -4.04 -19.07
CA PRO A 131 -3.85 -2.70 -19.06
C PRO A 131 -3.84 -2.04 -17.67
N ALA A 132 -4.92 -2.18 -16.90
CA ALA A 132 -5.01 -1.67 -15.53
C ALA A 132 -4.00 -2.36 -14.59
N THR A 133 -3.90 -3.69 -14.64
CA THR A 133 -2.90 -4.45 -13.87
C THR A 133 -1.48 -3.96 -14.17
N LYS A 134 -1.17 -3.78 -15.44
CA LYS A 134 0.15 -3.32 -15.89
C LYS A 134 0.43 -1.90 -15.40
N GLU A 135 -0.53 -0.98 -15.53
CA GLU A 135 -0.42 0.39 -15.02
C GLU A 135 -0.11 0.37 -13.52
N ILE A 136 -0.86 -0.40 -12.74
CA ILE A 136 -0.68 -0.50 -11.28
C ILE A 136 0.73 -1.03 -10.95
N LEU A 137 1.11 -2.17 -11.50
CA LEU A 137 2.36 -2.85 -11.15
C LEU A 137 3.62 -2.14 -11.68
N THR A 138 3.48 -1.21 -12.61
CA THR A 138 4.60 -0.45 -13.19
C THR A 138 4.61 1.03 -12.84
N ASN A 139 3.77 1.48 -11.91
CA ASN A 139 3.76 2.86 -11.46
C ASN A 139 5.07 3.21 -10.74
N LYS A 140 5.92 3.97 -11.43
CA LYS A 140 7.28 4.29 -10.96
C LYS A 140 7.30 5.18 -9.72
N ASP A 141 6.30 6.05 -9.56
CA ASP A 141 6.23 6.98 -8.42
C ASP A 141 5.90 6.22 -7.14
N VAL A 142 4.95 5.29 -7.20
CA VAL A 142 4.59 4.44 -6.05
C VAL A 142 5.70 3.43 -5.75
N ILE A 143 6.34 2.84 -6.77
CA ILE A 143 7.50 1.97 -6.60
C ILE A 143 8.65 2.72 -5.92
N ALA A 144 8.92 3.97 -6.30
CA ALA A 144 9.98 4.78 -5.69
C ALA A 144 9.75 5.04 -4.19
N ILE A 145 8.49 5.08 -3.72
CA ILE A 145 8.17 5.16 -2.30
C ILE A 145 8.58 3.87 -1.57
N ASN A 146 8.31 2.71 -2.15
CA ASN A 146 8.73 1.42 -1.60
C ASN A 146 10.26 1.27 -1.59
N GLN A 147 10.93 1.74 -2.64
CA GLN A 147 12.38 1.63 -2.85
C GLN A 147 13.18 2.72 -2.15
N ASP A 148 12.57 3.53 -1.28
CA ASP A 148 13.30 4.55 -0.53
C ASP A 148 14.38 3.93 0.35
N ILE A 149 15.61 4.46 0.26
CA ILE A 149 16.82 3.86 0.84
C ILE A 149 16.81 3.78 2.37
N GLU A 150 16.05 4.64 3.06
CA GLU A 150 15.92 4.54 4.52
C GLU A 150 15.03 3.39 4.95
N CYS A 151 14.17 2.89 4.05
CA CYS A 151 13.25 1.80 4.35
C CYS A 151 12.41 2.04 5.62
N ARG A 152 12.12 3.30 5.92
CA ARG A 152 11.42 3.70 7.13
C ARG A 152 9.94 3.33 7.04
N GLY A 153 9.39 2.73 8.10
CA GLY A 153 7.94 2.49 8.20
C GLY A 153 7.14 3.79 8.29
N PRO A 154 5.87 3.79 7.85
CA PRO A 154 5.01 4.96 7.92
C PRO A 154 4.46 5.19 9.32
N TYR A 155 4.01 6.41 9.62
CA TYR A 155 3.13 6.71 10.76
C TYR A 155 1.68 6.57 10.35
N CYS A 156 0.85 5.95 11.19
CA CYS A 156 -0.59 5.92 10.99
C CYS A 156 -1.26 7.10 11.67
N ILE A 157 -1.97 7.93 10.90
CA ILE A 157 -2.78 9.05 11.38
C ILE A 157 -4.24 8.72 11.10
N LYS A 158 -5.01 8.45 12.15
CA LYS A 158 -6.44 8.12 12.05
C LYS A 158 -7.28 9.39 11.91
N GLN A 159 -8.30 9.33 11.06
CA GLN A 159 -9.27 10.42 10.97
C GLN A 159 -10.16 10.44 12.21
N TRP A 160 -10.29 11.59 12.83
CA TRP A 160 -10.99 11.75 14.09
C TRP A 160 -12.47 11.32 14.05
N ASN A 161 -13.14 11.56 12.93
CA ASN A 161 -14.57 11.28 12.74
C ASN A 161 -14.88 9.87 12.23
N ASN A 162 -13.88 9.14 11.71
CA ASN A 162 -14.05 7.78 11.21
C ASN A 162 -12.73 6.99 11.33
N PRO A 163 -12.25 6.74 12.56
CA PRO A 163 -10.90 6.23 12.79
C PRO A 163 -10.67 4.78 12.33
N ASP A 164 -11.74 4.02 12.10
CA ASP A 164 -11.63 2.60 11.77
C ASP A 164 -11.65 2.33 10.26
N ASN A 165 -12.20 3.26 9.47
CA ASN A 165 -12.36 3.07 8.03
C ASN A 165 -11.55 4.05 7.18
N VAL A 166 -11.12 5.18 7.74
CA VAL A 166 -10.30 6.17 7.02
C VAL A 166 -9.08 6.56 7.85
N PHE A 167 -7.91 6.49 7.22
CA PHE A 167 -6.65 6.81 7.85
C PHE A 167 -5.62 7.25 6.83
N SER A 168 -4.59 7.93 7.29
CA SER A 168 -3.43 8.28 6.48
C SER A 168 -2.18 7.56 6.99
N LEU A 169 -1.37 7.07 6.07
CA LEU A 169 -0.02 6.59 6.35
C LEU A 169 0.96 7.65 5.85
N VAL A 170 1.82 8.13 6.71
CA VAL A 170 2.81 9.16 6.37
C VAL A 170 4.20 8.60 6.60
N LYS A 171 4.99 8.52 5.55
CA LYS A 171 6.34 7.98 5.53
C LYS A 171 7.35 9.10 5.21
N PRO A 172 8.27 9.45 6.12
CA PRO A 172 9.41 10.28 5.78
C PRO A 172 10.32 9.56 4.78
N LEU A 173 10.81 10.28 3.79
CA LEU A 173 11.72 9.77 2.76
C LEU A 173 13.16 10.27 3.01
N ALA A 174 14.14 9.56 2.48
CA ALA A 174 15.56 9.85 2.66
C ALA A 174 15.97 11.26 2.23
N ASN A 175 15.29 11.85 1.26
CA ASN A 175 15.55 13.21 0.78
C ASN A 175 14.89 14.33 1.60
N GLY A 176 14.19 13.98 2.69
CA GLY A 176 13.45 14.92 3.54
C GLY A 176 12.04 15.24 3.07
N ASP A 177 11.55 14.64 1.99
CA ASP A 177 10.15 14.67 1.56
C ASP A 177 9.30 13.70 2.39
N TYR A 178 7.99 13.72 2.16
CA TYR A 178 7.05 12.74 2.69
C TYR A 178 6.37 11.98 1.57
N ALA A 179 6.15 10.69 1.77
CA ALA A 179 5.12 9.93 1.07
C ALA A 179 3.87 9.88 1.97
N ILE A 180 2.71 10.20 1.41
CA ILE A 180 1.44 10.26 2.12
C ILE A 180 0.46 9.35 1.38
N GLY A 181 -0.02 8.30 2.04
CA GLY A 181 -1.13 7.49 1.55
C GLY A 181 -2.38 7.81 2.36
N MET A 182 -3.45 8.21 1.70
CA MET A 182 -4.75 8.46 2.30
C MET A 182 -5.69 7.35 1.83
N PHE A 183 -6.22 6.55 2.77
CA PHE A 183 -6.94 5.31 2.50
C PHE A 183 -8.36 5.37 3.03
N ASN A 184 -9.31 5.01 2.18
CA ASN A 184 -10.72 4.90 2.53
C ASN A 184 -11.16 3.43 2.45
N PHE A 185 -11.33 2.80 3.59
CA PHE A 185 -11.79 1.41 3.70
C PHE A 185 -13.31 1.28 3.84
N GLY A 186 -14.03 2.40 3.80
CA GLY A 186 -15.48 2.45 3.86
C GLY A 186 -16.14 2.30 2.49
N ASP A 187 -17.45 2.06 2.53
CA ASP A 187 -18.30 1.82 1.34
C ASP A 187 -18.84 3.11 0.68
N ARG A 188 -18.36 4.27 1.10
CA ARG A 188 -18.76 5.58 0.56
C ARG A 188 -17.55 6.46 0.37
N ALA A 189 -17.59 7.29 -0.68
CA ALA A 189 -16.61 8.35 -0.86
C ALA A 189 -16.59 9.28 0.35
N GLY A 190 -15.42 9.67 0.78
CA GLY A 190 -15.22 10.50 1.98
C GLY A 190 -14.17 11.57 1.79
N GLU A 191 -14.44 12.74 2.35
CA GLU A 191 -13.44 13.78 2.48
C GLU A 191 -12.43 13.39 3.56
N MET A 192 -11.15 13.39 3.20
CA MET A 192 -10.03 13.10 4.08
C MET A 192 -9.14 14.34 4.23
N SER A 193 -8.64 14.55 5.43
CA SER A 193 -7.80 15.70 5.77
C SER A 193 -6.55 15.24 6.52
N LEU A 194 -5.38 15.70 6.07
CA LEU A 194 -4.12 15.57 6.80
C LEU A 194 -3.71 16.95 7.33
N GLN A 195 -3.66 17.09 8.64
CA GLN A 195 -3.14 18.30 9.27
C GLN A 195 -1.61 18.25 9.32
N PHE A 196 -0.94 19.32 8.91
CA PHE A 196 0.53 19.30 8.82
C PHE A 196 1.22 19.31 10.19
N TRP A 197 0.54 19.73 11.23
CA TRP A 197 1.05 19.60 12.60
C TRP A 197 1.25 18.14 13.04
N ASP A 198 0.42 17.19 12.51
CA ASP A 198 0.53 15.76 12.81
C ASP A 198 1.84 15.14 12.29
N ILE A 199 2.49 15.83 11.35
CA ILE A 199 3.77 15.43 10.77
C ILE A 199 4.90 16.38 11.14
N GLY A 200 4.73 17.19 12.19
CA GLY A 200 5.75 18.09 12.72
C GLY A 200 5.90 19.42 11.96
N LEU A 201 4.94 19.81 11.15
CA LEU A 201 4.92 21.07 10.40
C LEU A 201 3.80 22.01 10.89
N PRO A 202 3.88 22.62 12.09
CA PRO A 202 2.87 23.56 12.56
C PRO A 202 2.84 24.82 11.69
N ALA A 203 1.71 25.52 11.65
CA ALA A 203 1.52 26.73 10.86
C ALA A 203 2.63 27.79 11.12
N ALA A 204 3.09 27.90 12.38
CA ALA A 204 4.17 28.81 12.76
C ALA A 204 5.56 28.42 12.23
N SER A 205 5.72 27.27 11.58
CA SER A 205 7.02 26.82 11.05
C SER A 205 7.49 27.64 9.84
N GLY A 206 6.61 28.39 9.18
CA GLY A 206 6.89 29.03 7.89
C GLY A 206 7.16 28.04 6.77
N ARG A 207 6.62 26.84 6.91
CA ARG A 207 6.77 25.73 5.95
C ARG A 207 5.41 25.24 5.48
N GLY A 208 5.39 24.75 4.25
CA GLY A 208 4.26 24.08 3.62
C GLY A 208 4.72 22.84 2.88
N LEU A 209 3.78 22.19 2.21
CA LEU A 209 4.02 21.02 1.36
C LEU A 209 3.66 21.34 -0.09
N SER A 210 4.62 21.18 -1.00
CA SER A 210 4.34 21.05 -2.43
C SER A 210 3.97 19.60 -2.70
N VAL A 211 2.77 19.34 -3.20
CA VAL A 211 2.14 18.02 -3.26
C VAL A 211 2.00 17.55 -4.71
N TYR A 212 2.46 16.33 -4.96
CA TYR A 212 2.35 15.62 -6.23
C TYR A 212 1.53 14.34 -6.05
N ASP A 213 0.57 14.10 -6.95
CA ASP A 213 -0.26 12.88 -6.96
C ASP A 213 0.43 11.79 -7.78
N CYS A 214 0.81 10.68 -7.13
CA CYS A 214 1.55 9.58 -7.74
C CYS A 214 0.72 8.73 -8.70
N TRP A 215 -0.62 8.75 -8.57
CA TRP A 215 -1.51 8.01 -9.47
C TRP A 215 -1.96 8.84 -10.66
N LYS A 216 -2.19 10.13 -10.47
CA LYS A 216 -2.56 11.03 -11.55
C LYS A 216 -1.37 11.63 -12.30
N HIS A 217 -0.15 11.47 -11.74
CA HIS A 217 1.09 12.05 -12.27
C HIS A 217 1.00 13.56 -12.43
N GLU A 218 0.44 14.26 -11.44
CA GLU A 218 0.22 15.71 -11.51
C GLU A 218 0.61 16.45 -10.22
N GLU A 219 1.10 17.69 -10.39
CA GLU A 219 1.33 18.60 -9.27
C GLU A 219 0.01 19.22 -8.81
N LEU A 220 -0.32 19.03 -7.54
CA LEU A 220 -1.56 19.57 -6.95
C LEU A 220 -1.37 20.98 -6.39
N GLY A 221 -0.14 21.45 -6.25
CA GLY A 221 0.19 22.77 -5.73
C GLY A 221 0.83 22.74 -4.34
N THR A 222 0.93 23.94 -3.73
CA THR A 222 1.52 24.12 -2.39
C THR A 222 0.44 24.41 -1.36
N PHE A 223 0.47 23.68 -0.27
CA PHE A 223 -0.47 23.79 0.84
C PHE A 223 0.28 24.18 2.12
N THR A 224 -0.36 24.92 3.00
CA THR A 224 0.25 25.37 4.26
C THR A 224 -0.49 24.75 5.44
N GLU A 225 -1.12 24.56 6.10
CA GLU A 225 -1.73 24.02 7.31
C GLU A 225 -2.24 22.59 7.15
N ARG A 226 -2.90 22.30 6.02
CA ARG A 226 -3.50 20.99 5.77
C ARG A 226 -3.63 20.69 4.28
N PHE A 227 -3.75 19.41 3.97
CA PHE A 227 -4.18 18.92 2.67
C PHE A 227 -5.53 18.20 2.81
N VAL A 228 -6.44 18.44 1.88
CA VAL A 228 -7.79 17.84 1.87
C VAL A 228 -8.06 17.26 0.49
N THR A 229 -8.60 16.05 0.46
CA THR A 229 -9.03 15.39 -0.79
C THR A 229 -10.22 14.47 -0.52
N THR A 230 -10.96 14.16 -1.58
CA THR A 230 -12.00 13.11 -1.53
C THR A 230 -11.39 11.81 -2.01
N VAL A 231 -11.61 10.73 -1.29
CA VAL A 231 -11.17 9.38 -1.63
C VAL A 231 -12.39 8.50 -1.81
N GLU A 232 -12.45 7.82 -2.94
CA GLU A 232 -13.53 6.90 -3.30
C GLU A 232 -13.59 5.68 -2.36
N PRO A 233 -14.72 4.94 -2.33
CA PRO A 233 -14.82 3.70 -1.56
C PRO A 233 -13.72 2.72 -1.92
N HIS A 234 -13.11 2.08 -0.93
CA HIS A 234 -11.99 1.14 -1.06
C HIS A 234 -10.78 1.74 -1.80
N GLY A 235 -10.78 3.05 -2.01
CA GLY A 235 -9.78 3.77 -2.78
C GLY A 235 -8.65 4.35 -1.94
N CYS A 236 -7.70 4.96 -2.65
CA CYS A 236 -6.57 5.67 -2.05
C CYS A 236 -6.16 6.91 -2.85
N ALA A 237 -5.51 7.85 -2.15
CA ALA A 237 -4.66 8.86 -2.76
C ALA A 237 -3.23 8.63 -2.27
N VAL A 238 -2.27 8.56 -3.17
CA VAL A 238 -0.83 8.43 -2.85
C VAL A 238 -0.10 9.65 -3.35
N LEU A 239 0.51 10.37 -2.42
CA LEU A 239 1.09 11.66 -2.66
C LEU A 239 2.58 11.64 -2.32
N ARG A 240 3.36 12.37 -3.08
CA ARG A 240 4.69 12.83 -2.70
C ARG A 240 4.63 14.28 -2.30
N ALA A 241 5.12 14.60 -1.13
CA ALA A 241 5.00 15.94 -0.56
C ALA A 241 6.38 16.48 -0.15
N LYS A 242 6.82 17.52 -0.86
CA LYS A 242 8.08 18.19 -0.61
C LYS A 242 7.88 19.33 0.39
N VAL A 243 8.73 19.37 1.42
CA VAL A 243 8.72 20.48 2.38
C VAL A 243 9.31 21.72 1.72
N VAL A 244 8.53 22.79 1.67
CA VAL A 244 8.92 24.08 1.08
C VAL A 244 8.77 25.22 2.08
N LYS A 245 9.53 26.29 1.90
CA LYS A 245 9.35 27.55 2.64
C LYS A 245 8.18 28.33 2.02
N VAL A 246 7.28 28.87 2.83
CA VAL A 246 6.12 29.66 2.42
C VAL A 246 6.10 31.02 3.09
#